data_cea70fc4196f93f19ea471bbe279295b
#
_entry.id   cea70fc4196f93f19ea471bbe279295b
#
_cell.length_a   1.000
_cell.length_b   1.000
_cell.length_c   1.000
_cell.angle_alpha   90.00
_cell.angle_beta   90.00
_cell.angle_gamma   90.00
#
_symmetry.space_group_name_H-M   'P 1'
#
loop_
_entity.id
_entity.type
_entity.pdbx_description
1 polymer ?
#
loop_
_entity_poly.entity_id
_entity_poly.type
_entity_poly.pdbx_seq_one_letter_code
_entity_poly.pdbx_strand_id
1 'polypeptide(L)'
;YKRQLLKATKTVHRCARCNNLTDGELCSYCSSHNRDDSLLCIVESVADLMVIEQSLSYHGRYFILMGRLSPLNGVGPHEIGLDKLLERAGEPEVKEVIIATSFTAEGEATAFAVSELLSKHYPQLKLTRIARGVPAGAEIEYTDVNTVAQAMLNRRVRESD
;
A
#
# COMPACT_ATOMS: atom_id res chain seq x y z
N TYR A 1 11.80 25.44 -17.93
CA TYR A 1 10.58 24.91 -17.32
C TYR A 1 9.69 24.20 -18.36
N LYS A 2 9.22 24.87 -19.43
CA LYS A 2 8.35 24.27 -20.46
C LYS A 2 8.97 23.02 -21.13
N ARG A 3 10.26 23.06 -21.42
CA ARG A 3 11.01 21.98 -22.08
C ARG A 3 11.20 20.78 -21.16
N GLN A 4 11.37 20.99 -19.86
CA GLN A 4 11.51 19.95 -18.83
C GLN A 4 10.17 19.25 -18.56
N LEU A 5 9.07 20.00 -18.50
CA LEU A 5 7.72 19.46 -18.37
C LEU A 5 7.33 18.58 -19.56
N LEU A 6 7.62 19.05 -20.79
CA LEU A 6 7.37 18.29 -22.02
C LEU A 6 8.24 17.03 -22.13
N LYS A 7 9.45 17.05 -21.58
CA LYS A 7 10.30 15.86 -21.49
C LYS A 7 9.74 14.87 -20.49
N ALA A 8 9.36 15.33 -19.30
CA ALA A 8 8.77 14.48 -18.25
C ALA A 8 7.49 13.76 -18.71
N THR A 9 6.58 14.47 -19.41
CA THR A 9 5.35 13.88 -19.92
C THR A 9 5.58 12.80 -20.99
N LYS A 10 6.75 12.79 -21.65
CA LYS A 10 7.09 11.79 -22.67
C LYS A 10 7.89 10.60 -22.14
N THR A 11 8.64 10.79 -21.04
CA THR A 11 9.56 9.78 -20.53
C THR A 11 9.06 9.09 -19.26
N VAL A 12 8.26 9.78 -18.43
CA VAL A 12 7.75 9.21 -17.18
C VAL A 12 6.54 8.31 -17.46
N HIS A 13 6.62 7.08 -16.99
CA HIS A 13 5.58 6.07 -17.11
C HIS A 13 5.50 5.21 -15.85
N ARG A 14 4.61 4.21 -15.83
CA ARG A 14 4.44 3.30 -14.71
C ARG A 14 5.50 2.20 -14.72
N CYS A 15 6.11 1.94 -13.56
CA CYS A 15 7.01 0.82 -13.36
C CYS A 15 6.32 -0.50 -13.71
N ALA A 16 6.99 -1.35 -14.48
CA ALA A 16 6.46 -2.64 -14.92
C ALA A 16 6.05 -3.56 -13.76
N ARG A 17 6.73 -3.48 -12.60
CA ARG A 17 6.46 -4.35 -11.44
C ARG A 17 5.49 -3.79 -10.42
N CYS A 18 5.54 -2.49 -10.12
CA CYS A 18 4.85 -1.94 -8.94
C CYS A 18 3.93 -0.75 -9.23
N ASN A 19 3.84 -0.29 -10.47
CA ASN A 19 3.08 0.89 -10.90
C ASN A 19 3.59 2.24 -10.36
N ASN A 20 4.74 2.29 -9.71
CA ASN A 20 5.37 3.57 -9.35
C ASN A 20 5.74 4.36 -10.61
N LEU A 21 5.94 5.65 -10.48
CA LEU A 21 6.41 6.50 -11.58
C LEU A 21 7.92 6.30 -11.78
N THR A 22 8.33 6.14 -13.03
CA THR A 22 9.74 5.98 -13.42
C THR A 22 9.96 6.44 -14.85
N ASP A 23 11.17 6.76 -15.21
CA ASP A 23 11.62 7.00 -16.59
C ASP A 23 12.34 5.77 -17.19
N GLY A 24 12.54 4.73 -16.39
CA GLY A 24 13.10 3.43 -16.79
C GLY A 24 12.05 2.31 -16.75
N GLU A 25 12.42 1.11 -17.11
CA GLU A 25 11.54 -0.06 -17.04
C GLU A 25 11.10 -0.36 -15.60
N LEU A 26 12.03 -0.30 -14.66
CA LEU A 26 11.80 -0.49 -13.23
C LEU A 26 12.14 0.78 -12.44
N CYS A 27 11.34 1.08 -11.42
CA CYS A 27 11.63 2.18 -10.50
C CYS A 27 12.78 1.83 -9.54
N SER A 28 13.31 2.84 -8.85
CA SER A 28 14.41 2.69 -7.89
C SER A 28 14.12 1.67 -6.79
N TYR A 29 12.88 1.54 -6.34
CA TYR A 29 12.48 0.56 -5.31
C TYR A 29 12.44 -0.88 -5.86
N CYS A 30 12.07 -1.08 -7.11
CA CYS A 30 12.03 -2.41 -7.73
C CYS A 30 13.40 -2.88 -8.21
N SER A 31 14.30 -1.96 -8.60
CA SER A 31 15.65 -2.27 -9.06
C SER A 31 16.69 -2.39 -7.93
N SER A 32 16.38 -1.90 -6.74
CA SER A 32 17.29 -1.97 -5.58
C SER A 32 17.50 -3.41 -5.09
N HIS A 33 18.74 -3.79 -4.86
CA HIS A 33 19.11 -5.10 -4.31
C HIS A 33 19.07 -5.15 -2.76
N ASN A 34 18.91 -4.01 -2.11
CA ASN A 34 18.96 -3.89 -0.65
C ASN A 34 17.59 -3.95 0.02
N ARG A 35 16.56 -4.39 -0.71
CA ARG A 35 15.19 -4.49 -0.20
C ARG A 35 14.77 -5.92 0.01
N ASP A 36 13.94 -6.14 1.01
CA ASP A 36 13.39 -7.44 1.36
C ASP A 36 12.29 -7.84 0.35
N ASP A 37 12.58 -8.85 -0.46
CA ASP A 37 11.65 -9.39 -1.45
C ASP A 37 10.50 -10.19 -0.83
N SER A 38 10.61 -10.59 0.44
CA SER A 38 9.58 -11.35 1.14
C SER A 38 8.39 -10.50 1.60
N LEU A 39 8.55 -9.18 1.62
CA LEU A 39 7.55 -8.21 2.07
C LEU A 39 7.02 -7.40 0.88
N LEU A 40 5.72 -7.41 0.69
CA LEU A 40 5.02 -6.60 -0.32
C LEU A 40 4.00 -5.68 0.35
N CYS A 41 4.19 -4.37 0.24
CA CYS A 41 3.27 -3.37 0.77
C CYS A 41 2.39 -2.81 -0.36
N ILE A 42 1.09 -2.92 -0.19
CA ILE A 42 0.09 -2.41 -1.14
C ILE A 42 -0.37 -1.04 -0.67
N VAL A 43 -0.18 -0.03 -1.52
CA VAL A 43 -0.61 1.36 -1.29
C VAL A 43 -1.53 1.84 -2.41
N GLU A 44 -2.29 2.89 -2.15
CA GLU A 44 -3.24 3.45 -3.13
C GLU A 44 -2.58 4.46 -4.07
N SER A 45 -1.52 5.11 -3.64
CA SER A 45 -0.87 6.19 -4.38
C SER A 45 0.65 6.24 -4.17
N VAL A 46 1.33 6.98 -5.05
CA VAL A 46 2.76 7.29 -4.89
C VAL A 46 3.01 8.12 -3.62
N ALA A 47 2.06 9.00 -3.25
CA ALA A 47 2.16 9.81 -2.04
C ALA A 47 2.19 8.93 -0.77
N ASP A 48 1.33 7.90 -0.71
CA ASP A 48 1.30 6.96 0.42
C ASP A 48 2.62 6.19 0.53
N LEU A 49 3.19 5.74 -0.59
CA LEU A 49 4.50 5.11 -0.64
C LEU A 49 5.57 6.04 -0.07
N MET A 50 5.58 7.30 -0.46
CA MET A 50 6.57 8.28 0.00
C MET A 50 6.49 8.49 1.52
N VAL A 51 5.30 8.53 2.10
CA VAL A 51 5.11 8.66 3.56
C VAL A 51 5.68 7.44 4.29
N ILE A 52 5.43 6.22 3.78
CA ILE A 52 5.97 5.00 4.37
C ILE A 52 7.51 4.99 4.27
N GLU A 53 8.09 5.39 3.16
CA GLU A 53 9.56 5.50 3.01
C GLU A 53 10.16 6.51 3.99
N GLN A 54 9.51 7.66 4.17
CA GLN A 54 9.97 8.69 5.12
C GLN A 54 9.93 8.22 6.57
N SER A 55 9.09 7.25 6.91
CA SER A 55 9.03 6.67 8.26
C SER A 55 10.26 5.84 8.62
N LEU A 56 11.07 5.44 7.63
CA LEU A 56 12.26 4.56 7.77
C LEU A 56 11.97 3.22 8.47
N SER A 57 10.71 2.83 8.58
CA SER A 57 10.27 1.61 9.29
C SER A 57 10.04 0.41 8.38
N TYR A 58 10.14 0.59 7.06
CA TYR A 58 9.84 -0.43 6.08
C TYR A 58 10.92 -0.51 5.00
N HIS A 59 11.39 -1.72 4.72
CA HIS A 59 12.45 -1.99 3.75
C HIS A 59 12.07 -3.04 2.69
N GLY A 60 10.77 -3.36 2.58
CA GLY A 60 10.25 -4.29 1.59
C GLY A 60 9.95 -3.67 0.22
N ARG A 61 9.22 -4.41 -0.59
CA ARG A 61 8.76 -4.00 -1.92
C ARG A 61 7.39 -3.37 -1.85
N TYR A 62 7.02 -2.63 -2.89
CA TYR A 62 5.73 -1.95 -2.99
C TYR A 62 4.92 -2.44 -4.19
N PHE A 63 3.62 -2.25 -4.10
CA PHE A 63 2.68 -2.27 -5.21
C PHE A 63 1.69 -1.12 -5.07
N ILE A 64 1.56 -0.32 -6.10
CA ILE A 64 0.66 0.83 -6.11
C ILE A 64 -0.60 0.46 -6.91
N LEU A 65 -1.75 0.52 -6.27
CA LEU A 65 -3.04 0.35 -6.92
C LEU A 65 -3.30 1.53 -7.88
N MET A 66 -4.00 1.26 -8.98
CA MET A 66 -4.36 2.28 -9.95
C MET A 66 -5.59 3.10 -9.54
N GLY A 67 -5.92 3.10 -8.26
CA GLY A 67 -7.06 3.79 -7.67
C GLY A 67 -7.66 3.03 -6.50
N ARG A 68 -8.92 3.36 -6.17
CA ARG A 68 -9.73 2.72 -5.15
C ARG A 68 -10.96 2.11 -5.78
N LEU A 69 -11.47 1.02 -5.22
CA LEU A 69 -12.78 0.52 -5.60
C LEU A 69 -13.84 1.56 -5.27
N SER A 70 -14.60 1.98 -6.25
CA SER A 70 -15.70 2.91 -6.09
C SER A 70 -16.87 2.50 -6.98
N PRO A 71 -17.82 1.71 -6.45
CA PRO A 71 -18.99 1.26 -7.23
C PRO A 71 -19.82 2.42 -7.75
N LEU A 72 -19.88 3.54 -7.02
CA LEU A 72 -20.60 4.75 -7.40
C LEU A 72 -19.96 5.46 -8.61
N ASN A 73 -18.65 5.36 -8.77
CA ASN A 73 -17.90 5.96 -9.89
C ASN A 73 -17.55 4.95 -10.98
N GLY A 74 -18.06 3.71 -10.90
CA GLY A 74 -17.81 2.66 -11.88
C GLY A 74 -16.37 2.11 -11.87
N VAL A 75 -15.61 2.33 -10.82
CA VAL A 75 -14.24 1.81 -10.68
C VAL A 75 -14.28 0.40 -10.12
N GLY A 76 -13.98 -0.58 -10.96
CA GLY A 76 -13.96 -2.00 -10.61
C GLY A 76 -12.56 -2.56 -10.38
N PRO A 77 -12.46 -3.89 -10.13
CA PRO A 77 -11.19 -4.56 -9.83
C PRO A 77 -10.12 -4.43 -10.92
N HIS A 78 -10.50 -4.46 -12.18
CA HIS A 78 -9.56 -4.34 -13.31
C HIS A 78 -8.94 -2.95 -13.40
N GLU A 79 -9.71 -1.90 -13.16
CA GLU A 79 -9.27 -0.51 -13.23
C GLU A 79 -8.23 -0.18 -12.17
N ILE A 80 -8.26 -0.85 -11.01
CA ILE A 80 -7.26 -0.67 -9.95
C ILE A 80 -6.06 -1.62 -10.04
N GLY A 81 -6.02 -2.49 -11.06
CA GLY A 81 -4.86 -3.33 -11.37
C GLY A 81 -4.73 -4.58 -10.49
N LEU A 82 -5.83 -5.18 -10.02
CA LEU A 82 -5.79 -6.39 -9.19
C LEU A 82 -5.20 -7.60 -9.91
N ASP A 83 -5.35 -7.71 -11.23
CA ASP A 83 -4.75 -8.80 -12.01
C ASP A 83 -3.21 -8.77 -11.91
N LYS A 84 -2.63 -7.60 -12.08
CA LYS A 84 -1.18 -7.39 -11.94
C LYS A 84 -0.71 -7.58 -10.49
N LEU A 85 -1.55 -7.23 -9.52
CA LEU A 85 -1.28 -7.50 -8.11
C LEU A 85 -1.21 -9.00 -7.83
N LEU A 86 -2.12 -9.81 -8.40
CA LEU A 86 -2.08 -11.26 -8.26
C LEU A 86 -0.78 -11.85 -8.76
N GLU A 87 -0.33 -11.45 -9.95
CA GLU A 87 0.96 -11.90 -10.50
C GLU A 87 2.11 -11.52 -9.56
N ARG A 88 2.10 -10.30 -9.06
CA ARG A 88 3.15 -9.78 -8.16
C ARG A 88 3.19 -10.48 -6.81
N ALA A 89 2.03 -10.74 -6.20
CA ALA A 89 1.90 -11.44 -4.93
C ALA A 89 2.20 -12.94 -5.03
N GLY A 90 2.06 -13.52 -6.21
CA GLY A 90 2.37 -14.92 -6.50
C GLY A 90 3.87 -15.21 -6.73
N GLU A 91 4.73 -14.20 -6.71
CA GLU A 91 6.17 -14.43 -6.80
C GLU A 91 6.68 -15.27 -5.62
N PRO A 92 7.59 -16.25 -5.85
CA PRO A 92 7.99 -17.23 -4.82
C PRO A 92 8.62 -16.61 -3.57
N GLU A 93 9.23 -15.43 -3.71
CA GLU A 93 9.89 -14.71 -2.64
C GLU A 93 8.90 -14.07 -1.67
N VAL A 94 7.68 -13.72 -2.12
CA VAL A 94 6.68 -13.00 -1.33
C VAL A 94 6.08 -13.92 -0.28
N LYS A 95 6.20 -13.55 0.99
CA LYS A 95 5.65 -14.30 2.15
C LYS A 95 4.61 -13.52 2.91
N GLU A 96 4.73 -12.20 2.94
CA GLU A 96 3.79 -11.31 3.62
C GLU A 96 3.36 -10.19 2.69
N VAL A 97 2.05 -9.95 2.65
CA VAL A 97 1.45 -8.81 1.98
C VAL A 97 0.84 -7.89 3.04
N ILE A 98 1.32 -6.65 3.08
CA ILE A 98 0.86 -5.61 4.00
C ILE A 98 -0.11 -4.71 3.24
N ILE A 99 -1.36 -4.65 3.67
CA ILE A 99 -2.39 -3.81 3.05
C ILE A 99 -2.39 -2.45 3.73
N ALA A 100 -1.92 -1.43 3.02
CA ALA A 100 -1.77 -0.05 3.50
C ALA A 100 -2.70 0.92 2.76
N THR A 101 -3.93 0.50 2.46
CA THR A 101 -4.98 1.37 1.95
C THR A 101 -5.52 2.26 3.06
N SER A 102 -6.16 3.38 2.71
CA SER A 102 -6.78 4.30 3.66
C SER A 102 -7.88 3.62 4.49
N PHE A 103 -8.22 4.22 5.64
CA PHE A 103 -9.32 3.76 6.50
C PHE A 103 -10.65 4.47 6.19
N THR A 104 -10.80 4.96 4.98
CA THR A 104 -12.08 5.44 4.43
C THR A 104 -12.96 4.26 4.00
N ALA A 105 -14.25 4.49 3.77
CA ALA A 105 -15.16 3.44 3.27
C ALA A 105 -14.65 2.79 1.98
N GLU A 106 -14.15 3.57 1.03
CA GLU A 106 -13.56 3.07 -0.22
C GLU A 106 -12.25 2.30 0.02
N GLY A 107 -11.39 2.81 0.92
CA GLY A 107 -10.12 2.15 1.29
C GLY A 107 -10.36 0.83 2.01
N GLU A 108 -11.37 0.72 2.87
CA GLU A 108 -11.77 -0.54 3.52
C GLU A 108 -12.37 -1.53 2.52
N ALA A 109 -13.22 -1.08 1.60
CA ALA A 109 -13.75 -1.92 0.52
C ALA A 109 -12.63 -2.47 -0.37
N THR A 110 -11.65 -1.63 -0.69
CA THR A 110 -10.45 -2.04 -1.45
C THR A 110 -9.62 -3.06 -0.67
N ALA A 111 -9.37 -2.82 0.63
CA ALA A 111 -8.64 -3.75 1.49
C ALA A 111 -9.33 -5.10 1.57
N PHE A 112 -10.65 -5.11 1.73
CA PHE A 112 -11.45 -6.34 1.76
C PHE A 112 -11.32 -7.11 0.45
N ALA A 113 -11.52 -6.45 -0.70
CA ALA A 113 -11.43 -7.09 -2.01
C ALA A 113 -10.02 -7.67 -2.28
N VAL A 114 -8.97 -6.95 -1.91
CA VAL A 114 -7.58 -7.43 -2.01
C VAL A 114 -7.37 -8.65 -1.12
N SER A 115 -7.84 -8.61 0.12
CA SER A 115 -7.70 -9.72 1.07
C SER A 115 -8.41 -10.98 0.58
N GLU A 116 -9.65 -10.87 0.13
CA GLU A 116 -10.44 -11.98 -0.43
C GLU A 116 -9.74 -12.58 -1.65
N LEU A 117 -9.29 -11.74 -2.57
CA LEU A 117 -8.62 -12.17 -3.79
C LEU A 117 -7.33 -12.94 -3.48
N LEU A 118 -6.48 -12.39 -2.61
CA LEU A 118 -5.20 -13.01 -2.26
C LEU A 118 -5.38 -14.27 -1.42
N SER A 119 -6.30 -14.29 -0.46
CA SER A 119 -6.61 -15.47 0.35
C SER A 119 -7.10 -16.63 -0.49
N LYS A 120 -7.89 -16.35 -1.53
CA LYS A 120 -8.42 -17.37 -2.43
C LYS A 120 -7.34 -18.00 -3.31
N HIS A 121 -6.40 -17.19 -3.83
CA HIS A 121 -5.37 -17.64 -4.77
C HIS A 121 -4.10 -18.12 -4.06
N TYR A 122 -3.76 -17.52 -2.93
CA TYR A 122 -2.53 -17.77 -2.19
C TYR A 122 -2.81 -17.93 -0.68
N PRO A 123 -3.47 -19.02 -0.25
CA PRO A 123 -3.86 -19.19 1.15
C PRO A 123 -2.66 -19.28 2.12
N GLN A 124 -1.46 -19.51 1.62
CA GLN A 124 -0.22 -19.55 2.41
C GLN A 124 0.36 -18.17 2.70
N LEU A 125 -0.08 -17.12 1.99
CA LEU A 125 0.41 -15.77 2.23
C LEU A 125 -0.09 -15.22 3.56
N LYS A 126 0.83 -14.62 4.32
CA LYS A 126 0.47 -13.83 5.50
C LYS A 126 -0.08 -12.48 5.03
N LEU A 127 -1.34 -12.21 5.31
CA LEU A 127 -1.98 -10.93 5.02
C LEU A 127 -2.04 -10.10 6.31
N THR A 128 -1.51 -8.89 6.26
CA THR A 128 -1.51 -7.94 7.37
C THR A 128 -2.09 -6.60 6.94
N ARG A 129 -2.58 -5.84 7.90
CA ARG A 129 -3.11 -4.49 7.71
C ARG A 129 -2.31 -3.53 8.58
N ILE A 130 -2.02 -2.34 8.08
CA ILE A 130 -1.41 -1.31 8.94
C ILE A 130 -2.30 -1.05 10.16
N ALA A 131 -1.69 -0.81 11.31
CA ALA A 131 -2.41 -0.60 12.56
C ALA A 131 -3.15 0.74 12.56
N ARG A 132 -4.30 0.77 13.23
CA ARG A 132 -5.02 1.99 13.58
C ARG A 132 -4.62 2.43 14.98
N GLY A 133 -4.53 3.73 15.20
CA GLY A 133 -4.22 4.26 16.52
C GLY A 133 -4.37 5.76 16.60
N VAL A 134 -4.34 6.26 17.84
CA VAL A 134 -4.32 7.70 18.10
C VAL A 134 -2.98 8.26 17.62
N PRO A 135 -2.97 9.33 16.80
CA PRO A 135 -1.73 9.92 16.31
C PRO A 135 -0.87 10.45 17.47
N ALA A 136 0.44 10.32 17.34
CA ALA A 136 1.36 10.89 18.31
C ALA A 136 1.21 12.43 18.36
N GLY A 137 1.11 12.99 19.56
CA GLY A 137 0.87 14.42 19.78
C GLY A 137 -0.60 14.85 19.72
N ALA A 138 -1.53 13.94 19.42
CA ALA A 138 -2.96 14.24 19.51
C ALA A 138 -3.48 14.04 20.92
N GLU A 139 -4.35 14.96 21.37
CA GLU A 139 -5.09 14.81 22.62
C GLU A 139 -6.30 13.90 22.39
N ILE A 140 -6.56 13.00 23.34
CA ILE A 140 -7.63 12.00 23.20
C ILE A 140 -9.00 12.66 23.02
N GLU A 141 -9.25 13.77 23.72
CA GLU A 141 -10.54 14.49 23.67
C GLU A 141 -10.87 15.07 22.28
N TYR A 142 -9.86 15.33 21.44
CA TYR A 142 -10.02 15.82 20.07
C TYR A 142 -9.90 14.74 19.02
N THR A 143 -9.70 13.49 19.44
CA THR A 143 -9.57 12.36 18.51
C THR A 143 -10.95 11.77 18.24
N ASP A 144 -11.18 11.37 16.99
CA ASP A 144 -12.41 10.68 16.58
C ASP A 144 -12.68 9.43 17.44
N VAL A 145 -13.94 9.28 17.86
CA VAL A 145 -14.38 8.22 18.78
C VAL A 145 -14.08 6.82 18.24
N ASN A 146 -14.24 6.61 16.93
CA ASN A 146 -13.94 5.31 16.30
C ASN A 146 -12.45 4.98 16.36
N THR A 147 -11.60 5.99 16.15
CA THR A 147 -10.14 5.85 16.27
C THR A 147 -9.75 5.49 17.70
N VAL A 148 -10.33 6.14 18.71
CA VAL A 148 -10.11 5.82 20.12
C VAL A 148 -10.56 4.40 20.43
N ALA A 149 -11.75 4.00 19.98
CA ALA A 149 -12.27 2.66 20.17
C ALA A 149 -11.35 1.59 19.58
N GLN A 150 -10.87 1.79 18.35
CA GLN A 150 -9.93 0.87 17.70
C GLN A 150 -8.58 0.81 18.43
N ALA A 151 -8.08 1.93 18.90
CA ALA A 151 -6.84 1.99 19.70
C ALA A 151 -6.99 1.21 21.03
N MET A 152 -8.14 1.32 21.68
CA MET A 152 -8.45 0.55 22.90
C MET A 152 -8.54 -0.95 22.64
N LEU A 153 -9.17 -1.35 21.56
CA LEU A 153 -9.27 -2.77 21.17
C LEU A 153 -7.90 -3.38 20.83
N ASN A 154 -7.05 -2.61 20.18
CA ASN A 154 -5.71 -3.03 19.73
C ASN A 154 -4.60 -2.64 20.71
N ARG A 155 -4.92 -2.28 21.94
CA ARG A 155 -3.92 -1.90 22.96
C ARG A 155 -2.91 -3.02 23.19
N ARG A 156 -1.67 -2.64 23.35
CA ARG A 156 -0.55 -3.57 23.61
C ARG A 156 -0.09 -3.45 25.06
N VAL A 157 0.47 -4.54 25.57
CA VAL A 157 1.17 -4.52 26.86
C VAL A 157 2.38 -3.60 26.73
N ARG A 158 2.55 -2.70 27.69
CA ARG A 158 3.76 -1.89 27.79
C ARG A 158 4.88 -2.77 28.32
N GLU A 159 5.87 -3.08 27.47
CA GLU A 159 7.10 -3.68 27.93
C GLU A 159 7.84 -2.65 28.77
N SER A 160 8.21 -3.03 30.01
CA SER A 160 9.13 -2.23 30.83
C SER A 160 10.53 -2.47 30.31
N ASP A 161 11.20 -1.39 29.91
CA ASP A 161 12.64 -1.38 29.59
C ASP A 161 13.49 -1.89 30.75
#